data_15bd2c928020324b684cd779e37945db
#
_entry.id   15bd2c928020324b684cd779e37945db
#
_cell.length_a   1.000
_cell.length_b   1.000
_cell.length_c   1.000
_cell.angle_alpha   90.00
_cell.angle_beta   90.00
_cell.angle_gamma   90.00
#
_symmetry.space_group_name_H-M   'P 1'
#
loop_
_entity.id
_entity.type
_entity.pdbx_description
1 polymer ?
#
loop_
_entity_poly.entity_id
_entity_poly.type
_entity_poly.pdbx_seq_one_letter_code
_entity_poly.pdbx_strand_id
1 'polypeptide(L)'
;ALTFLISTLFDLYLMVVILRLWLPLARADFYNPFSQFIVKATHPLIAPMRRVIPSIGRFDTASFVLALLVVIVKVLLLSLIAGGAIDIVLFFVFALVTVIKQTGILLFWMLIIRAILSWFNQGYNPIVMIMGQLTEPILAPVRRIIPPIGGLDLSVMLVIIGMNFINMLLAQYVPFWAMI
;
A
#
# COMPACT_ATOMS: atom_id res chain seq x y z
N ALA A 1 -14.75 -21.36 -0.04
CA ALA A 1 -13.35 -21.70 -0.34
C ALA A 1 -12.83 -20.92 -1.57
N LEU A 2 -13.50 -20.99 -2.72
CA LEU A 2 -13.07 -20.31 -3.96
C LEU A 2 -13.02 -18.79 -3.82
N THR A 3 -14.05 -18.19 -3.23
CA THR A 3 -14.11 -16.74 -2.96
C THR A 3 -12.97 -16.26 -2.06
N PHE A 4 -12.63 -17.02 -1.03
CA PHE A 4 -11.49 -16.73 -0.16
C PHE A 4 -10.17 -16.79 -0.92
N LEU A 5 -9.95 -17.81 -1.74
CA LEU A 5 -8.75 -17.94 -2.54
C LEU A 5 -8.57 -16.76 -3.50
N ILE A 6 -9.63 -16.41 -4.24
CA ILE A 6 -9.62 -15.25 -5.15
C ILE A 6 -9.32 -13.99 -4.38
N SER A 7 -10.04 -13.70 -3.29
CA SER A 7 -9.79 -12.50 -2.48
C SER A 7 -8.34 -12.42 -2.01
N THR A 8 -7.82 -13.51 -1.44
CA THR A 8 -6.45 -13.53 -0.91
C THR A 8 -5.39 -13.28 -1.99
N LEU A 9 -5.52 -13.94 -3.15
CA LEU A 9 -4.57 -13.76 -4.25
C LEU A 9 -4.59 -12.33 -4.80
N PHE A 10 -5.79 -11.77 -5.01
CA PHE A 10 -5.92 -10.40 -5.50
C PHE A 10 -5.43 -9.37 -4.47
N ASP A 11 -5.68 -9.58 -3.18
CA ASP A 11 -5.21 -8.67 -2.13
C ASP A 11 -3.70 -8.70 -1.97
N LEU A 12 -3.08 -9.88 -2.05
CA LEU A 12 -1.62 -9.99 -2.07
C LEU A 12 -1.01 -9.30 -3.30
N TYR A 13 -1.60 -9.50 -4.48
CA TYR A 13 -1.11 -8.84 -5.68
C TYR A 13 -1.33 -7.31 -5.63
N LEU A 14 -2.46 -6.86 -5.10
CA LEU A 14 -2.73 -5.44 -4.87
C LEU A 14 -1.67 -4.79 -3.97
N MET A 15 -1.27 -5.47 -2.88
CA MET A 15 -0.19 -4.99 -2.01
C MET A 15 1.12 -4.79 -2.78
N VAL A 16 1.48 -5.72 -3.66
CA VAL A 16 2.69 -5.61 -4.49
C VAL A 16 2.59 -4.43 -5.46
N VAL A 17 1.42 -4.20 -6.07
CA VAL A 17 1.17 -3.06 -6.96
C VAL A 17 1.20 -1.73 -6.22
N ILE A 18 0.65 -1.66 -5.02
CA ILE A 18 0.72 -0.46 -4.16
C ILE A 18 2.17 -0.16 -3.76
N LEU A 19 2.95 -1.18 -3.40
CA LEU A 19 4.39 -1.01 -3.15
C LEU A 19 5.12 -0.49 -4.38
N ARG A 20 4.77 -0.97 -5.58
CA ARG A 20 5.32 -0.46 -6.84
C ARG A 20 5.05 1.02 -7.04
N LEU A 21 3.83 1.48 -6.70
CA LEU A 21 3.45 2.89 -6.73
C LEU A 21 4.22 3.70 -5.67
N TRP A 22 4.44 3.12 -4.49
CA TRP A 22 5.04 3.78 -3.34
C TRP A 22 6.56 3.97 -3.46
N LEU A 23 7.27 3.01 -4.08
CA LEU A 23 8.73 3.04 -4.24
C LEU A 23 9.27 4.39 -4.79
N PRO A 24 8.79 4.91 -5.94
CA PRO A 24 9.28 6.18 -6.47
C PRO A 24 8.85 7.39 -5.63
N LEU A 25 7.68 7.34 -4.98
CA LEU A 25 7.20 8.39 -4.08
C LEU A 25 8.10 8.53 -2.84
N ALA A 26 8.50 7.41 -2.29
CA ALA A 26 9.41 7.34 -1.13
C ALA A 26 10.90 7.53 -1.50
N ARG A 27 11.24 7.66 -2.78
CA ARG A 27 12.63 7.66 -3.29
C ARG A 27 13.42 6.44 -2.82
N ALA A 28 12.76 5.30 -2.77
CA ALA A 28 13.37 4.07 -2.31
C ALA A 28 14.42 3.55 -3.30
N ASP A 29 15.41 2.84 -2.78
CA ASP A 29 16.46 2.24 -3.59
C ASP A 29 15.92 1.12 -4.48
N PHE A 30 15.98 1.32 -5.81
CA PHE A 30 15.56 0.33 -6.80
C PHE A 30 16.53 -0.84 -6.94
N TYR A 31 17.77 -0.72 -6.49
CA TYR A 31 18.75 -1.81 -6.51
C TYR A 31 18.58 -2.78 -5.34
N ASN A 32 17.79 -2.41 -4.33
CA ASN A 32 17.46 -3.31 -3.24
C ASN A 32 16.71 -4.56 -3.77
N PRO A 33 17.10 -5.79 -3.31
CA PRO A 33 16.46 -7.03 -3.75
C PRO A 33 14.94 -7.06 -3.60
N PHE A 34 14.41 -6.46 -2.53
CA PHE A 34 12.98 -6.33 -2.30
C PHE A 34 12.29 -5.45 -3.36
N SER A 35 12.89 -4.29 -3.66
CA SER A 35 12.41 -3.41 -4.72
C SER A 35 12.43 -4.10 -6.09
N GLN A 36 13.50 -4.83 -6.39
CA GLN A 36 13.62 -5.59 -7.64
C GLN A 36 12.58 -6.70 -7.77
N PHE A 37 12.24 -7.38 -6.66
CA PHE A 37 11.15 -8.36 -6.65
C PHE A 37 9.82 -7.71 -7.02
N ILE A 38 9.47 -6.58 -6.39
CA ILE A 38 8.24 -5.82 -6.69
C ILE A 38 8.20 -5.39 -8.16
N VAL A 39 9.33 -4.87 -8.66
CA VAL A 39 9.46 -4.47 -10.06
C VAL A 39 9.22 -5.64 -10.99
N LYS A 40 9.87 -6.78 -10.77
CA LYS A 40 9.73 -7.97 -11.61
C LYS A 40 8.31 -8.54 -11.59
N ALA A 41 7.68 -8.59 -10.42
CA ALA A 41 6.31 -9.12 -10.27
C ALA A 41 5.24 -8.25 -10.97
N THR A 42 5.48 -6.95 -11.10
CA THR A 42 4.50 -6.01 -11.68
C THR A 42 4.83 -5.63 -13.13
N HIS A 43 6.09 -5.81 -13.57
CA HIS A 43 6.56 -5.39 -14.88
C HIS A 43 5.74 -5.93 -16.06
N PRO A 44 5.32 -7.21 -16.09
CA PRO A 44 4.57 -7.75 -17.22
C PRO A 44 3.28 -6.99 -17.54
N LEU A 45 2.59 -6.49 -16.52
CA LEU A 45 1.35 -5.73 -16.68
C LEU A 45 1.60 -4.22 -16.83
N ILE A 46 2.58 -3.67 -16.11
CA ILE A 46 2.89 -2.24 -16.15
C ILE A 46 3.59 -1.83 -17.43
N ALA A 47 4.48 -2.66 -17.98
CA ALA A 47 5.24 -2.31 -19.18
C ALA A 47 4.36 -1.94 -20.41
N PRO A 48 3.34 -2.71 -20.76
CA PRO A 48 2.44 -2.31 -21.85
C PRO A 48 1.60 -1.08 -21.48
N MET A 49 1.18 -0.92 -20.21
CA MET A 49 0.38 0.22 -19.77
C MET A 49 1.15 1.54 -19.85
N ARG A 50 2.43 1.54 -19.53
CA ARG A 50 3.30 2.73 -19.63
C ARG A 50 3.49 3.26 -21.05
N ARG A 51 3.21 2.46 -22.09
CA ARG A 51 3.23 2.92 -23.47
C ARG A 51 2.09 3.89 -23.77
N VAL A 52 0.98 3.76 -23.04
CA VAL A 52 -0.24 4.54 -23.23
C VAL A 52 -0.43 5.57 -22.09
N ILE A 53 -0.04 5.21 -20.88
CA ILE A 53 -0.26 6.03 -19.67
C ILE A 53 1.11 6.52 -19.16
N PRO A 54 1.50 7.78 -19.44
CA PRO A 54 2.75 8.33 -18.95
C PRO A 54 2.70 8.62 -17.45
N SER A 55 3.84 8.50 -16.77
CA SER A 55 3.97 8.87 -15.36
C SER A 55 3.97 10.39 -15.19
N ILE A 56 3.36 10.88 -14.11
CA ILE A 56 3.31 12.31 -13.76
C ILE A 56 4.34 12.56 -12.64
N GLY A 57 5.50 13.05 -13.01
CA GLY A 57 6.61 13.25 -12.06
C GLY A 57 7.03 11.94 -11.41
N ARG A 58 6.87 11.84 -10.08
CA ARG A 58 7.16 10.62 -9.31
C ARG A 58 5.96 9.69 -9.15
N PHE A 59 4.79 10.16 -9.51
CA PHE A 59 3.57 9.37 -9.42
C PHE A 59 3.48 8.44 -10.65
N ASP A 60 3.56 7.15 -10.40
CA ASP A 60 3.43 6.12 -11.44
C ASP A 60 1.95 5.86 -11.73
N THR A 61 1.38 6.64 -12.64
CA THR A 61 -0.02 6.55 -13.05
C THR A 61 -0.40 5.17 -13.57
N ALA A 62 0.51 4.48 -14.26
CA ALA A 62 0.27 3.11 -14.73
C ALA A 62 0.10 2.13 -13.56
N SER A 63 0.93 2.24 -12.51
CA SER A 63 0.76 1.43 -11.29
C SER A 63 -0.53 1.75 -10.55
N PHE A 64 -0.94 3.01 -10.50
CA PHE A 64 -2.21 3.40 -9.88
C PHE A 64 -3.42 2.84 -10.63
N VAL A 65 -3.44 2.97 -11.96
CA VAL A 65 -4.49 2.41 -12.80
C VAL A 65 -4.52 0.88 -12.67
N LEU A 66 -3.35 0.23 -12.63
CA LEU A 66 -3.29 -1.22 -12.39
C LEU A 66 -3.89 -1.60 -11.03
N ALA A 67 -3.61 -0.83 -9.96
CA ALA A 67 -4.20 -1.09 -8.65
C ALA A 67 -5.73 -1.03 -8.68
N LEU A 68 -6.30 -0.02 -9.36
CA LEU A 68 -7.76 0.07 -9.56
C LEU A 68 -8.30 -1.11 -10.36
N LEU A 69 -7.64 -1.49 -11.45
CA LEU A 69 -8.05 -2.63 -12.28
C LEU A 69 -8.02 -3.95 -11.50
N VAL A 70 -7.01 -4.18 -10.67
CA VAL A 70 -6.92 -5.38 -9.81
C VAL A 70 -8.14 -5.48 -8.90
N VAL A 71 -8.55 -4.38 -8.26
CA VAL A 71 -9.72 -4.37 -7.39
C VAL A 71 -11.01 -4.54 -8.20
N ILE A 72 -11.16 -3.84 -9.32
CA ILE A 72 -12.35 -3.95 -10.18
C ILE A 72 -12.53 -5.39 -10.67
N VAL A 73 -11.46 -6.03 -11.15
CA VAL A 73 -11.50 -7.42 -11.60
C VAL A 73 -11.82 -8.37 -10.44
N LYS A 74 -11.25 -8.16 -9.27
CA LYS A 74 -11.58 -8.91 -8.05
C LYS A 74 -13.08 -8.85 -7.75
N VAL A 75 -13.63 -7.63 -7.66
CA VAL A 75 -15.03 -7.41 -7.32
C VAL A 75 -15.95 -7.99 -8.39
N LEU A 76 -15.60 -7.82 -9.68
CA LEU A 76 -16.33 -8.41 -10.80
C LEU A 76 -16.41 -9.94 -10.70
N LEU A 77 -15.28 -10.60 -10.47
CA LEU A 77 -15.23 -12.06 -10.31
C LEU A 77 -16.07 -12.55 -9.12
N LEU A 78 -15.97 -11.85 -7.98
CA LEU A 78 -16.75 -12.19 -6.79
C LEU A 78 -18.25 -11.96 -7.01
N SER A 79 -18.64 -10.89 -7.71
CA SER A 79 -20.04 -10.61 -8.06
C SER A 79 -20.61 -11.66 -9.01
N LEU A 80 -19.85 -12.11 -10.01
CA LEU A 80 -20.27 -13.17 -10.93
C LEU A 80 -20.49 -14.50 -10.19
N ILE A 81 -19.61 -14.84 -9.24
CA ILE A 81 -19.76 -16.07 -8.43
C ILE A 81 -20.97 -15.98 -7.51
N ALA A 82 -21.27 -14.80 -6.98
CA ALA A 82 -22.40 -14.57 -6.09
C ALA A 82 -23.75 -14.36 -6.84
N GLY A 83 -23.74 -14.24 -8.17
CA GLY A 83 -24.93 -13.90 -8.97
C GLY A 83 -25.42 -12.47 -8.72
N GLY A 84 -24.54 -11.57 -8.32
CA GLY A 84 -24.86 -10.18 -8.00
C GLY A 84 -24.98 -9.28 -9.25
N ALA A 85 -25.61 -8.12 -9.07
CA ALA A 85 -25.70 -7.10 -10.11
C ALA A 85 -24.33 -6.44 -10.35
N ILE A 86 -24.07 -6.08 -11.61
CA ILE A 86 -22.85 -5.37 -12.01
C ILE A 86 -23.20 -3.88 -12.13
N ASP A 87 -22.65 -3.06 -11.21
CA ASP A 87 -22.71 -1.61 -11.26
C ASP A 87 -21.29 -1.06 -11.42
N ILE A 88 -20.96 -0.56 -12.60
CA ILE A 88 -19.62 -0.10 -12.96
C ILE A 88 -19.21 1.13 -12.11
N VAL A 89 -20.15 2.05 -11.85
CA VAL A 89 -19.86 3.25 -11.05
C VAL A 89 -19.56 2.87 -9.62
N LEU A 90 -20.36 1.98 -9.05
CA LEU A 90 -20.17 1.47 -7.69
C LEU A 90 -18.84 0.72 -7.56
N PHE A 91 -18.48 -0.10 -8.55
CA PHE A 91 -17.21 -0.82 -8.57
C PHE A 91 -16.01 0.12 -8.63
N PHE A 92 -16.10 1.22 -9.38
CA PHE A 92 -15.04 2.21 -9.46
C PHE A 92 -14.85 2.94 -8.12
N VAL A 93 -15.93 3.39 -7.49
CA VAL A 93 -15.89 4.02 -6.16
C VAL A 93 -15.33 3.06 -5.12
N PHE A 94 -15.80 1.81 -5.12
CA PHE A 94 -15.30 0.76 -4.24
C PHE A 94 -13.80 0.50 -4.46
N ALA A 95 -13.33 0.48 -5.71
CA ALA A 95 -11.93 0.30 -6.03
C ALA A 95 -11.05 1.44 -5.48
N LEU A 96 -11.48 2.69 -5.64
CA LEU A 96 -10.76 3.85 -5.08
C LEU A 96 -10.64 3.76 -3.56
N VAL A 97 -11.75 3.49 -2.88
CA VAL A 97 -11.79 3.35 -1.41
C VAL A 97 -10.89 2.20 -0.97
N THR A 98 -10.94 1.06 -1.68
CA THR A 98 -10.11 -0.11 -1.38
C THR A 98 -8.62 0.19 -1.54
N VAL A 99 -8.20 0.83 -2.62
CA VAL A 99 -6.78 1.18 -2.85
C VAL A 99 -6.27 2.12 -1.76
N ILE A 100 -7.06 3.13 -1.36
CA ILE A 100 -6.70 4.06 -0.29
C ILE A 100 -6.56 3.30 1.04
N LYS A 101 -7.55 2.48 1.40
CA LYS A 101 -7.53 1.71 2.66
C LYS A 101 -6.37 0.72 2.70
N GLN A 102 -6.14 -0.04 1.63
CA GLN A 102 -5.04 -0.99 1.55
C GLN A 102 -3.67 -0.31 1.60
N THR A 103 -3.55 0.91 1.06
CA THR A 103 -2.33 1.72 1.23
C THR A 103 -2.09 2.06 2.70
N GLY A 104 -3.12 2.45 3.44
CA GLY A 104 -3.05 2.69 4.87
C GLY A 104 -2.65 1.43 5.66
N ILE A 105 -3.29 0.30 5.38
CA ILE A 105 -2.98 -0.99 6.02
C ILE A 105 -1.52 -1.39 5.75
N LEU A 106 -1.06 -1.25 4.51
CA LEU A 106 0.32 -1.54 4.13
C LEU A 106 1.32 -0.66 4.88
N LEU A 107 1.06 0.65 4.96
CA LEU A 107 1.89 1.59 5.73
C LEU A 107 1.94 1.24 7.21
N PHE A 108 0.79 0.90 7.79
CA PHE A 108 0.70 0.45 9.19
C PHE A 108 1.61 -0.76 9.45
N TRP A 109 1.53 -1.79 8.61
CA TRP A 109 2.37 -2.98 8.74
C TRP A 109 3.86 -2.69 8.51
N MET A 110 4.21 -1.81 7.55
CA MET A 110 5.60 -1.38 7.35
C MET A 110 6.16 -0.67 8.59
N LEU A 111 5.36 0.16 9.27
CA LEU A 111 5.76 0.82 10.51
C LEU A 111 5.97 -0.19 11.65
N ILE A 112 5.07 -1.17 11.80
CA ILE A 112 5.21 -2.25 12.80
C ILE A 112 6.47 -3.08 12.52
N ILE A 113 6.66 -3.53 11.28
CA ILE A 113 7.84 -4.30 10.88
C ILE A 113 9.12 -3.50 11.17
N ARG A 114 9.15 -2.22 10.80
CA ARG A 114 10.29 -1.33 11.09
C ARG A 114 10.56 -1.24 12.58
N ALA A 115 9.52 -1.05 13.41
CA ALA A 115 9.67 -0.97 14.86
C ALA A 115 10.25 -2.27 15.44
N ILE A 116 9.73 -3.43 15.02
CA ILE A 116 10.22 -4.74 15.46
C ILE A 116 11.67 -4.95 15.01
N LEU A 117 11.97 -4.69 13.75
CA LEU A 117 13.31 -4.88 13.21
C LEU A 117 14.36 -3.96 13.87
N SER A 118 13.95 -2.79 14.36
CA SER A 118 14.86 -1.88 15.08
C SER A 118 15.40 -2.49 16.39
N TRP A 119 14.70 -3.42 16.99
CA TRP A 119 15.11 -4.09 18.23
C TRP A 119 16.10 -5.24 18.01
N PHE A 120 15.96 -5.91 16.86
CA PHE A 120 16.74 -7.14 16.58
C PHE A 120 17.95 -6.92 15.67
N ASN A 121 18.04 -5.77 15.02
CA ASN A 121 19.00 -5.59 13.94
C ASN A 121 20.20 -4.72 14.35
N GLN A 122 21.39 -5.37 14.44
CA GLN A 122 22.64 -4.70 14.76
C GLN A 122 23.61 -4.63 13.54
N GLY A 123 23.12 -4.94 12.32
CA GLY A 123 23.95 -4.98 11.13
C GLY A 123 23.25 -4.49 9.86
N TYR A 124 23.96 -4.54 8.73
CA TYR A 124 23.40 -4.22 7.42
C TYR A 124 22.33 -5.25 7.03
N ASN A 125 21.09 -4.79 6.89
CA ASN A 125 19.98 -5.62 6.42
C ASN A 125 19.18 -4.84 5.35
N PRO A 126 19.13 -5.35 4.09
CA PRO A 126 18.41 -4.71 3.00
C PRO A 126 16.92 -4.46 3.29
N ILE A 127 16.26 -5.35 4.07
CA ILE A 127 14.85 -5.20 4.45
C ILE A 127 14.66 -4.02 5.40
N VAL A 128 15.53 -3.88 6.39
CA VAL A 128 15.48 -2.75 7.34
C VAL A 128 15.69 -1.43 6.61
N MET A 129 16.64 -1.40 5.68
CA MET A 129 16.94 -0.21 4.90
C MET A 129 15.74 0.21 4.04
N ILE A 130 15.11 -0.74 3.33
CA ILE A 130 13.95 -0.42 2.49
C ILE A 130 12.73 -0.03 3.31
N MET A 131 12.46 -0.69 4.43
CA MET A 131 11.37 -0.30 5.35
C MET A 131 11.60 1.10 5.89
N GLY A 132 12.84 1.46 6.23
CA GLY A 132 13.24 2.81 6.58
C GLY A 132 12.88 3.82 5.49
N GLN A 133 13.32 3.58 4.27
CA GLN A 133 13.07 4.47 3.13
C GLN A 133 11.58 4.64 2.82
N LEU A 134 10.82 3.55 2.84
CA LEU A 134 9.38 3.58 2.54
C LEU A 134 8.56 4.34 3.59
N THR A 135 8.98 4.33 4.85
CA THR A 135 8.26 4.98 5.95
C THR A 135 8.77 6.38 6.27
N GLU A 136 9.98 6.74 5.83
CA GLU A 136 10.60 8.04 6.10
C GLU A 136 9.77 9.25 5.65
N PRO A 137 9.11 9.25 4.47
CA PRO A 137 8.29 10.39 4.05
C PRO A 137 7.18 10.75 5.05
N ILE A 138 6.69 9.77 5.81
CA ILE A 138 5.63 9.95 6.81
C ILE A 138 6.21 10.29 8.17
N LEU A 139 7.33 9.66 8.54
CA LEU A 139 7.94 9.85 9.86
C LEU A 139 8.76 11.16 9.95
N ALA A 140 9.40 11.58 8.87
CA ALA A 140 10.27 12.77 8.89
C ALA A 140 9.54 14.06 9.34
N PRO A 141 8.33 14.38 8.89
CA PRO A 141 7.62 15.56 9.38
C PRO A 141 7.25 15.44 10.86
N VAL A 142 6.90 14.25 11.33
CA VAL A 142 6.53 14.01 12.75
C VAL A 142 7.74 14.12 13.66
N ARG A 143 8.91 13.62 13.24
CA ARG A 143 10.18 13.77 13.98
C ARG A 143 10.65 15.19 14.13
N ARG A 144 10.27 16.07 13.22
CA ARG A 144 10.57 17.51 13.36
C ARG A 144 9.81 18.16 14.50
N ILE A 145 8.63 17.62 14.83
CA ILE A 145 7.76 18.12 15.91
C ILE A 145 8.11 17.44 17.23
N ILE A 146 8.33 16.12 17.20
CA ILE A 146 8.66 15.29 18.37
C ILE A 146 9.97 14.57 18.10
N PRO A 147 11.10 15.12 18.58
CA PRO A 147 12.39 14.45 18.42
C PRO A 147 12.45 13.17 19.26
N PRO A 148 13.30 12.19 18.91
CA PRO A 148 13.47 10.96 19.68
C PRO A 148 13.95 11.28 21.09
N ILE A 149 13.34 10.62 22.08
CA ILE A 149 13.64 10.80 23.51
C ILE A 149 14.17 9.48 24.06
N GLY A 150 15.34 9.50 24.67
CA GLY A 150 15.91 8.31 25.33
C GLY A 150 16.20 7.14 24.42
N GLY A 151 16.44 7.37 23.11
CA GLY A 151 16.68 6.30 22.13
C GLY A 151 15.40 5.66 21.57
N LEU A 152 14.22 6.05 22.05
CA LEU A 152 12.94 5.60 21.54
C LEU A 152 12.39 6.58 20.49
N ASP A 153 12.01 6.06 19.34
CA ASP A 153 11.37 6.84 18.27
C ASP A 153 9.86 6.93 18.50
N LEU A 154 9.45 7.93 19.28
CA LEU A 154 8.04 8.18 19.59
C LEU A 154 7.22 8.57 18.34
N SER A 155 7.88 8.98 17.25
CA SER A 155 7.20 9.36 16.01
C SER A 155 6.45 8.17 15.39
N VAL A 156 6.99 6.96 15.48
CA VAL A 156 6.33 5.74 14.97
C VAL A 156 5.03 5.48 15.72
N MET A 157 5.06 5.58 17.06
CA MET A 157 3.88 5.39 17.90
C MET A 157 2.80 6.43 17.58
N LEU A 158 3.19 7.69 17.46
CA LEU A 158 2.26 8.78 17.16
C LEU A 158 1.62 8.66 15.79
N VAL A 159 2.40 8.25 14.78
CA VAL A 159 1.86 7.98 13.43
C VAL A 159 0.89 6.80 13.46
N ILE A 160 1.18 5.72 14.18
CA ILE A 160 0.29 4.58 14.32
C ILE A 160 -1.04 4.98 14.98
N ILE A 161 -0.99 5.77 16.06
CA ILE A 161 -2.19 6.29 16.72
C ILE A 161 -2.99 7.19 15.76
N GLY A 162 -2.32 8.10 15.06
CA GLY A 162 -2.95 8.97 14.07
C GLY A 162 -3.61 8.20 12.93
N MET A 163 -2.96 7.16 12.42
CA MET A 163 -3.51 6.29 11.39
C MET A 163 -4.76 5.53 11.88
N ASN A 164 -4.74 5.01 13.11
CA ASN A 164 -5.92 4.37 13.70
C ASN A 164 -7.07 5.36 13.87
N PHE A 165 -6.77 6.58 14.35
CA PHE A 165 -7.78 7.63 14.49
C PHE A 165 -8.41 7.99 13.14
N ILE A 166 -7.59 8.19 12.09
CA ILE A 166 -8.07 8.45 10.73
C ILE A 166 -8.89 7.27 10.20
N ASN A 167 -8.44 6.04 10.44
CA ASN A 167 -9.18 4.84 10.02
C ASN A 167 -10.57 4.76 10.66
N MET A 168 -10.70 5.11 11.95
CA MET A 168 -11.98 5.15 12.65
C MET A 168 -12.88 6.26 12.10
N LEU A 169 -12.33 7.45 11.82
CA LEU A 169 -13.07 8.55 11.20
C LEU A 169 -13.58 8.14 9.82
N LEU A 170 -12.73 7.57 8.98
CA LEU A 170 -13.10 7.15 7.64
C LEU A 170 -14.16 6.03 7.66
N ALA A 171 -14.09 5.13 8.65
CA ALA A 171 -15.12 4.10 8.84
C ALA A 171 -16.51 4.68 9.14
N GLN A 172 -16.57 5.87 9.74
CA GLN A 172 -17.83 6.54 10.07
C GLN A 172 -18.42 7.34 8.88
N TYR A 173 -17.56 7.94 8.05
CA TYR A 173 -17.99 8.91 7.03
C TYR A 173 -17.86 8.43 5.58
N VAL A 174 -17.01 7.43 5.31
CA VAL A 174 -16.76 6.94 3.95
C VAL A 174 -17.54 5.66 3.68
N PRO A 175 -18.40 5.63 2.64
CA PRO A 175 -19.12 4.42 2.24
C PRO A 175 -18.14 3.26 1.99
N PHE A 176 -18.57 2.05 2.34
CA PHE A 176 -17.80 0.79 2.16
C PHE A 176 -16.52 0.66 2.98
N TRP A 177 -16.04 1.71 3.67
CA TRP A 177 -14.79 1.65 4.43
C TRP A 177 -14.77 0.52 5.47
N ALA A 178 -15.87 0.31 6.18
CA ALA A 178 -15.99 -0.75 7.19
C ALA A 178 -16.12 -2.16 6.58
N MET A 179 -16.47 -2.28 5.29
CA MET A 179 -16.65 -3.57 4.60
C MET A 179 -15.36 -4.13 3.97
N ILE A 180 -14.36 -3.28 3.78
CA ILE A 180 -13.05 -3.59 3.23
C ILE A 180 -12.12 -3.96 4.39
#